data_c59995dfec30d84eac261f429ead2d34
#
_entry.id   c59995dfec30d84eac261f429ead2d34
#
_cell.length_a   1.000
_cell.length_b   1.000
_cell.length_c   1.000
_cell.angle_alpha   90.00
_cell.angle_beta   90.00
_cell.angle_gamma   90.00
#
_symmetry.space_group_name_H-M   'P 1'
#
loop_
_entity.id
_entity.type
_entity.pdbx_description
1 polymer ?
#
loop_
_entity_poly.entity_id
_entity_poly.type
_entity_poly.pdbx_seq_one_letter_code
_entity_poly.pdbx_strand_id
1 'polypeptide(L)'
;MDKVSLAEKLSTFSEHWRPKIVGQLNGQEVKLVKLLGEFVWHHHDDADEMFLVLKGRFRMEYVDRTVWLEEGEFIIVPRGTQHRPVAEEEVHVLLFEPAATLNTGNVTGEMTAPAEWI
;
A
#
# COMPACT_ATOMS: atom_id res chain seq x y z
N MET A 1 14.13 -21.18 -4.93
CA MET A 1 12.92 -20.42 -4.63
C MET A 1 12.64 -20.47 -3.17
N ASP A 2 13.00 -19.42 -2.52
CA ASP A 2 12.81 -19.33 -1.08
C ASP A 2 11.41 -18.80 -0.76
N LYS A 3 10.84 -19.32 0.31
CA LYS A 3 9.60 -18.74 0.81
C LYS A 3 9.89 -17.39 1.45
N VAL A 4 8.91 -16.52 1.44
CA VAL A 4 8.98 -15.21 2.11
C VAL A 4 8.06 -15.26 3.33
N SER A 5 8.63 -14.96 4.50
CA SER A 5 7.84 -14.78 5.72
C SER A 5 7.46 -13.31 5.85
N LEU A 6 6.18 -13.01 5.76
CA LEU A 6 5.71 -11.64 5.92
C LEU A 6 6.01 -11.11 7.32
N ALA A 7 5.86 -11.95 8.35
CA ALA A 7 6.15 -11.56 9.73
C ALA A 7 7.61 -11.16 9.90
N GLU A 8 8.54 -11.94 9.34
CA GLU A 8 9.97 -11.61 9.39
C GLU A 8 10.24 -10.29 8.68
N LYS A 9 9.72 -10.12 7.48
CA LYS A 9 9.93 -8.89 6.70
C LYS A 9 9.37 -7.67 7.43
N LEU A 10 8.17 -7.77 7.98
CA LEU A 10 7.56 -6.68 8.74
C LEU A 10 8.37 -6.30 9.98
N SER A 11 9.10 -7.23 10.57
CA SER A 11 9.95 -6.95 11.74
C SER A 11 11.22 -6.17 11.41
N THR A 12 11.56 -6.01 10.14
CA THR A 12 12.82 -5.38 9.72
C THR A 12 12.72 -3.89 9.49
N PHE A 13 11.53 -3.31 9.50
CA PHE A 13 11.36 -1.87 9.28
C PHE A 13 10.24 -1.30 10.15
N SER A 14 10.32 0.00 10.43
CA SER A 14 9.32 0.71 11.23
C SER A 14 8.78 1.97 10.54
N GLU A 15 9.34 2.34 9.40
CA GLU A 15 8.93 3.54 8.65
C GLU A 15 7.49 3.40 8.18
N HIS A 16 6.76 4.52 8.16
CA HIS A 16 5.40 4.58 7.65
C HIS A 16 5.38 5.15 6.22
N TRP A 17 4.44 4.68 5.42
CA TRP A 17 4.19 5.15 4.05
C TRP A 17 5.35 4.89 3.08
N ARG A 18 6.26 3.98 3.42
CA ARG A 18 7.41 3.61 2.60
C ARG A 18 7.32 2.14 2.21
N PRO A 19 6.80 1.83 1.01
CA PRO A 19 6.61 0.45 0.58
C PRO A 19 7.93 -0.31 0.46
N LYS A 20 7.92 -1.56 0.87
CA LYS A 20 9.06 -2.48 0.76
C LYS A 20 8.69 -3.63 -0.16
N ILE A 21 9.50 -3.85 -1.19
CA ILE A 21 9.26 -4.93 -2.14
C ILE A 21 9.78 -6.24 -1.54
N VAL A 22 8.93 -7.25 -1.49
CA VAL A 22 9.28 -8.57 -0.96
C VAL A 22 9.17 -9.68 -1.99
N GLY A 23 8.60 -9.42 -3.16
CA GLY A 23 8.48 -10.41 -4.23
C GLY A 23 8.02 -9.76 -5.51
N GLN A 24 8.17 -10.51 -6.61
CA GLN A 24 7.78 -10.02 -7.93
C GLN A 24 7.33 -11.21 -8.76
N LEU A 25 6.22 -11.04 -9.49
CA LEU A 25 5.71 -12.06 -10.39
C LEU A 25 4.91 -11.40 -11.53
N ASN A 26 5.12 -11.88 -12.75
CA ASN A 26 4.36 -11.43 -13.94
C ASN A 26 4.30 -9.91 -14.11
N GLY A 27 5.40 -9.21 -13.81
CA GLY A 27 5.43 -7.75 -13.90
C GLY A 27 4.77 -7.02 -12.74
N GLN A 28 4.26 -7.76 -11.75
CA GLN A 28 3.66 -7.20 -10.55
C GLN A 28 4.62 -7.33 -9.37
N GLU A 29 4.49 -6.45 -8.39
CA GLU A 29 5.28 -6.51 -7.17
C GLU A 29 4.39 -6.74 -5.96
N VAL A 30 4.88 -7.59 -5.05
CA VAL A 30 4.30 -7.76 -3.72
C VAL A 30 5.08 -6.84 -2.79
N LYS A 31 4.38 -5.91 -2.16
CA LYS A 31 4.99 -4.93 -1.26
C LYS A 31 4.35 -4.99 0.12
N LEU A 32 5.14 -4.65 1.12
CA LEU A 32 4.64 -4.44 2.48
C LEU A 32 4.77 -2.97 2.83
N VAL A 33 3.77 -2.43 3.48
CA VAL A 33 3.80 -1.04 3.94
C VAL A 33 3.09 -0.94 5.29
N LYS A 34 3.61 -0.07 6.14
CA LYS A 34 2.97 0.28 7.40
C LYS A 34 2.33 1.65 7.26
N LEU A 35 1.08 1.74 7.65
CA LEU A 35 0.30 2.97 7.55
C LEU A 35 0.07 3.55 8.94
N LEU A 36 0.17 4.87 9.06
CA LEU A 36 -0.22 5.60 10.26
C LEU A 36 -0.54 7.04 9.86
N GLY A 37 -1.72 7.51 10.24
CA GLY A 37 -2.19 8.85 9.92
C GLY A 37 -2.82 8.93 8.53
N GLU A 38 -2.86 10.12 7.98
CA GLU A 38 -3.45 10.40 6.68
C GLU A 38 -2.39 10.39 5.59
N PHE A 39 -2.70 9.73 4.48
CA PHE A 39 -1.88 9.84 3.27
C PHE A 39 -2.37 11.02 2.42
N VAL A 40 -1.77 11.21 1.25
CA VAL A 40 -2.18 12.26 0.32
C VAL A 40 -3.27 11.76 -0.61
N TRP A 41 -4.15 12.65 -1.05
CA TRP A 41 -5.08 12.37 -2.13
C TRP A 41 -4.32 12.21 -3.44
N HIS A 42 -4.54 11.09 -4.14
CA HIS A 42 -3.82 10.79 -5.37
C HIS A 42 -4.55 9.74 -6.20
N HIS A 43 -4.07 9.51 -7.41
CA HIS A 43 -4.50 8.42 -8.27
C HIS A 43 -3.31 7.87 -9.05
N HIS A 44 -3.46 6.67 -9.60
CA HIS A 44 -2.48 6.04 -10.46
C HIS A 44 -3.12 5.88 -11.85
N ASP A 45 -2.54 6.52 -12.86
CA ASP A 45 -3.15 6.53 -14.20
C ASP A 45 -3.04 5.17 -14.91
N ASP A 46 -1.97 4.41 -14.61
CA ASP A 46 -1.63 3.20 -15.34
C ASP A 46 -1.72 1.92 -14.51
N ALA A 47 -2.19 1.99 -13.27
CA ALA A 47 -2.14 0.85 -12.37
C ALA A 47 -3.41 0.69 -11.54
N ASP A 48 -3.92 -0.55 -11.52
CA ASP A 48 -4.85 -0.97 -10.48
C ASP A 48 -4.01 -1.39 -9.28
N GLU A 49 -4.50 -1.13 -8.08
CA GLU A 49 -3.72 -1.32 -6.86
C GLU A 49 -4.53 -2.10 -5.83
N MET A 50 -4.00 -3.24 -5.35
CA MET A 50 -4.66 -4.03 -4.32
C MET A 50 -4.06 -3.73 -2.95
N PHE A 51 -4.92 -3.48 -1.97
CA PHE A 51 -4.56 -3.32 -0.56
C PHE A 51 -5.17 -4.48 0.23
N LEU A 52 -4.34 -5.30 0.87
CA LEU A 52 -4.80 -6.38 1.75
C LEU A 52 -4.34 -6.08 3.18
N VAL A 53 -5.27 -6.00 4.12
CA VAL A 53 -4.94 -5.76 5.53
C VAL A 53 -4.41 -7.03 6.18
N LEU A 54 -3.19 -6.96 6.71
CA LEU A 54 -2.54 -8.03 7.45
C LEU A 54 -2.76 -7.88 8.95
N LYS A 55 -2.74 -6.65 9.44
CA LYS A 55 -2.91 -6.34 10.88
C LYS A 55 -3.52 -4.96 11.04
N GLY A 56 -4.50 -4.84 11.93
CA GLY A 56 -5.17 -3.58 12.21
C GLY A 56 -6.32 -3.33 11.26
N ARG A 57 -6.68 -2.07 11.13
CA ARG A 57 -7.75 -1.61 10.25
C ARG A 57 -7.46 -0.22 9.74
N PHE A 58 -7.94 0.09 8.54
CA PHE A 58 -7.83 1.45 8.00
C PHE A 58 -9.05 1.76 7.12
N ARG A 59 -9.22 3.04 6.81
CA ARG A 59 -10.27 3.44 5.87
C ARG A 59 -9.66 3.92 4.57
N MET A 60 -10.21 3.46 3.46
CA MET A 60 -9.91 3.98 2.14
C MET A 60 -10.94 5.06 1.83
N GLU A 61 -10.48 6.30 1.72
CA GLU A 61 -11.35 7.42 1.38
C GLU A 61 -11.35 7.65 -0.13
N TYR A 62 -12.54 7.68 -0.70
CA TYR A 62 -12.81 8.10 -2.07
C TYR A 62 -13.55 9.43 -2.03
N VAL A 63 -13.67 10.09 -3.18
CA VAL A 63 -14.36 11.39 -3.25
C VAL A 63 -15.82 11.28 -2.78
N ASP A 64 -16.48 10.19 -3.09
CA ASP A 64 -17.91 9.99 -2.84
C ASP A 64 -18.24 9.00 -1.72
N ARG A 65 -17.25 8.32 -1.15
CA ARG A 65 -17.48 7.32 -0.10
C ARG A 65 -16.22 6.97 0.66
N THR A 66 -16.42 6.28 1.78
CA THR A 66 -15.34 5.74 2.60
C THR A 66 -15.59 4.24 2.79
N VAL A 67 -14.54 3.44 2.63
CA VAL A 67 -14.61 1.99 2.82
C VAL A 67 -13.62 1.61 3.92
N TRP A 68 -14.13 0.96 4.97
CA TRP A 68 -13.31 0.42 6.04
C TRP A 68 -12.83 -0.99 5.69
N LEU A 69 -11.57 -1.27 5.96
CA LEU A 69 -10.97 -2.60 5.78
C LEU A 69 -10.46 -3.13 7.11
N GLU A 70 -10.81 -4.38 7.40
CA GLU A 70 -10.38 -5.12 8.58
C GLU A 70 -9.36 -6.19 8.18
N GLU A 71 -8.73 -6.84 9.16
CA GLU A 71 -7.76 -7.91 8.89
C GLU A 71 -8.34 -8.98 7.98
N GLY A 72 -7.56 -9.39 6.98
CA GLY A 72 -7.97 -10.39 6.01
C GLY A 72 -8.85 -9.88 4.88
N GLU A 73 -9.14 -8.59 4.85
CA GLU A 73 -9.94 -7.98 3.78
C GLU A 73 -9.04 -7.23 2.81
N PHE A 74 -9.43 -7.19 1.55
CA PHE A 74 -8.71 -6.42 0.55
C PHE A 74 -9.65 -5.56 -0.28
N ILE A 75 -9.10 -4.52 -0.87
CA ILE A 75 -9.80 -3.69 -1.85
C ILE A 75 -8.87 -3.49 -3.05
N ILE A 76 -9.46 -3.44 -4.25
CA ILE A 76 -8.74 -3.09 -5.46
C ILE A 76 -9.17 -1.68 -5.85
N VAL A 77 -8.21 -0.76 -5.89
CA VAL A 77 -8.43 0.60 -6.35
C VAL A 77 -8.16 0.63 -7.84
N PRO A 78 -9.18 0.86 -8.69
CA PRO A 78 -8.97 0.92 -10.13
C PRO A 78 -8.10 2.12 -10.53
N ARG A 79 -7.38 1.96 -11.63
CA ARG A 79 -6.59 3.06 -12.20
C ARG A 79 -7.46 4.31 -12.40
N GLY A 80 -6.86 5.46 -12.19
CA GLY A 80 -7.54 6.75 -12.33
C GLY A 80 -8.46 7.13 -11.19
N THR A 81 -8.63 6.28 -10.18
CA THR A 81 -9.54 6.55 -9.06
C THR A 81 -8.83 7.35 -7.97
N GLN A 82 -9.32 8.55 -7.71
CA GLN A 82 -8.80 9.41 -6.63
C GLN A 82 -9.09 8.78 -5.27
N HIS A 83 -8.06 8.62 -4.45
CA HIS A 83 -8.20 7.96 -3.15
C HIS A 83 -7.15 8.42 -2.15
N ARG A 84 -7.42 8.13 -0.88
CA ARG A 84 -6.53 8.43 0.24
C ARG A 84 -6.73 7.39 1.34
N PRO A 85 -5.71 6.58 1.66
CA PRO A 85 -5.78 5.72 2.85
C PRO A 85 -5.54 6.54 4.12
N VAL A 86 -6.28 6.21 5.18
CA VAL A 86 -6.16 6.85 6.48
C VAL A 86 -6.20 5.78 7.57
N ALA A 87 -5.18 5.77 8.43
CA ALA A 87 -5.06 4.82 9.54
C ALA A 87 -4.95 5.56 10.87
N GLU A 88 -5.90 5.33 11.77
CA GLU A 88 -5.88 5.96 13.10
C GLU A 88 -4.82 5.35 14.00
N GLU A 89 -4.54 4.06 13.83
CA GLU A 89 -3.46 3.33 14.50
C GLU A 89 -2.64 2.63 13.42
N GLU A 90 -1.43 2.16 13.77
CA GLU A 90 -0.57 1.49 12.80
C GLU A 90 -1.24 0.27 12.18
N VAL A 91 -1.18 0.19 10.87
CA VAL A 91 -1.75 -0.91 10.07
C VAL A 91 -0.67 -1.50 9.18
N HIS A 92 -0.66 -2.82 9.08
CA HIS A 92 0.24 -3.53 8.17
C HIS A 92 -0.56 -3.96 6.95
N VAL A 93 -0.10 -3.57 5.77
CA VAL A 93 -0.79 -3.81 4.50
C VAL A 93 0.15 -4.48 3.50
N LEU A 94 -0.40 -5.44 2.76
CA LEU A 94 0.26 -5.99 1.58
C LEU A 94 -0.34 -5.30 0.36
N LEU A 95 0.53 -4.71 -0.45
CA LEU A 95 0.17 -4.14 -1.75
C LEU A 95 0.54 -5.13 -2.85
N PHE A 96 -0.31 -5.23 -3.86
CA PHE A 96 -0.03 -5.99 -5.08
C PHE A 96 -0.37 -5.08 -6.25
N GLU A 97 0.65 -4.73 -7.03
CA GLU A 97 0.53 -3.70 -8.06
C GLU A 97 1.65 -3.82 -9.09
N PRO A 98 1.52 -3.22 -10.27
CA PRO A 98 2.59 -3.25 -11.26
C PRO A 98 3.90 -2.70 -10.71
N ALA A 99 5.01 -3.28 -11.16
CA ALA A 99 6.34 -2.78 -10.84
C ALA A 99 6.47 -1.31 -11.24
N ALA A 100 7.28 -0.56 -10.51
CA ALA A 100 7.52 0.86 -10.73
C ALA A 100 6.32 1.79 -10.43
N THR A 101 5.26 1.29 -9.78
CA THR A 101 4.17 2.14 -9.31
C THR A 101 4.68 3.01 -8.16
N LEU A 102 4.62 4.33 -8.32
CA LEU A 102 5.04 5.27 -7.28
C LEU A 102 3.95 5.38 -6.20
N ASN A 103 4.34 5.38 -4.92
CA ASN A 103 3.39 5.35 -3.80
C ASN A 103 2.39 6.51 -3.82
N THR A 104 2.82 7.70 -4.20
CA THR A 104 1.95 8.89 -4.25
C THR A 104 1.33 9.16 -5.63
N GLY A 105 1.48 8.21 -6.57
CA GLY A 105 0.86 8.29 -7.88
C GLY A 105 1.19 9.55 -8.65
N ASN A 106 0.16 10.34 -8.95
CA ASN A 106 0.26 11.57 -9.76
C ASN A 106 0.81 12.79 -9.01
N VAL A 107 1.02 12.70 -7.70
CA VAL A 107 1.53 13.82 -6.90
C VAL A 107 2.92 13.51 -6.35
N THR A 108 3.70 14.57 -6.06
CA THR A 108 5.00 14.45 -5.42
C THR A 108 5.06 15.39 -4.22
N GLY A 109 5.79 14.99 -3.19
CA GLY A 109 5.90 15.76 -1.95
C GLY A 109 6.67 15.00 -0.88
N GLU A 110 6.48 15.39 0.37
CA GLU A 110 7.20 14.81 1.50
C GLU A 110 6.94 13.31 1.69
N MET A 111 5.75 12.84 1.33
CA MET A 111 5.39 11.42 1.48
C MET A 111 5.78 10.56 0.29
N THR A 112 6.30 11.15 -0.79
CA THR A 112 6.75 10.40 -1.95
C THR A 112 8.02 9.62 -1.62
N ALA A 113 8.01 8.32 -1.85
CA ALA A 113 9.17 7.47 -1.61
C ALA A 113 9.23 6.34 -2.64
N PRO A 114 10.41 6.05 -3.20
CA PRO A 114 10.57 4.88 -4.04
C PRO A 114 10.41 3.61 -3.18
N ALA A 115 9.92 2.55 -3.78
CA ALA A 115 9.85 1.26 -3.10
C ALA A 115 11.24 0.64 -3.06
N GLU A 116 11.59 0.04 -1.93
CA GLU A 116 12.90 -0.58 -1.69
C GLU A 116 12.73 -2.09 -1.50
N TRP A 117 13.65 -2.87 -2.06
CA TRP A 117 13.71 -4.31 -1.80
C TRP A 117 14.24 -4.57 -0.39
N ILE A 118 13.63 -5.54 0.28
CA ILE A 118 14.11 -6.01 1.60
C ILE A 118 14.23 -7.54 1.70
#